data_a84738899d2ab9c0ac3071d196e27615
#
_entry.id   a84738899d2ab9c0ac3071d196e27615
#
_cell.length_a   1.000
_cell.length_b   1.000
_cell.length_c   1.000
_cell.angle_alpha   90.00
_cell.angle_beta   90.00
_cell.angle_gamma   90.00
#
_symmetry.space_group_name_H-M   'P 1'
#
loop_
_entity.id
_entity.type
_entity.pdbx_description
1 polymer ?
#
loop_
_entity_poly.entity_id
_entity_poly.type
_entity_poly.pdbx_seq_one_letter_code
_entity_poly.pdbx_strand_id
1 'polypeptide(L)'
;MSDNKLYIAAAGAGKTTFLVHHACDLAKDDNQKSIAIITYTRKNQQEIKNRFIAEQGFVPSNIKICGWFDFLLTYCIRPFMGAVIEDLRCKTVGLMLVNENSGTIKKNGRYFKTYKVGEIKKKYLADSNHIYSDKLSEFAYECYTKRTDLFLRRLENIFSSILIDEVQDLSAWDYSIISVLLKIKKLHVVMCGDLRQKTYSTNPGSKWGKYKGRIDEYLKNVVNRKRQILIGIDNTTLNYSHRFGKEIADFASLIIGDDFPKTEPCQCKECIKRQEGFQYQKGAFLLKRKDTSAYISQYKPLTLVWDKKHMENVDTVICNYGDAKGMSADSCLIFPTKP
;
A
#
# COMPACT_ATOMS: atom_id res chain seq x y z
N MET A 1 -25.69 -5.62 -6.42
CA MET A 1 -24.44 -5.23 -7.14
C MET A 1 -23.30 -5.45 -6.17
N SER A 2 -22.14 -5.90 -6.60
CA SER A 2 -20.99 -6.09 -5.70
C SER A 2 -20.55 -4.71 -5.19
N ASP A 3 -20.51 -4.52 -3.87
CA ASP A 3 -20.06 -3.27 -3.23
C ASP A 3 -18.53 -3.14 -3.22
N ASN A 4 -17.82 -3.92 -4.01
CA ASN A 4 -16.38 -3.85 -4.13
C ASN A 4 -15.96 -2.53 -4.78
N LYS A 5 -15.04 -1.79 -4.15
CA LYS A 5 -14.59 -0.49 -4.63
C LYS A 5 -13.08 -0.27 -4.49
N LEU A 6 -12.53 0.41 -5.48
CA LEU A 6 -11.21 1.02 -5.42
C LEU A 6 -11.38 2.55 -5.35
N TYR A 7 -10.89 3.17 -4.30
CA TYR A 7 -10.79 4.62 -4.17
C TYR A 7 -9.38 5.09 -4.53
N ILE A 8 -9.28 5.84 -5.63
CA ILE A 8 -8.03 6.51 -6.01
C ILE A 8 -8.01 7.84 -5.28
N ALA A 9 -7.12 7.96 -4.32
CA ALA A 9 -7.07 9.08 -3.41
C ALA A 9 -5.96 10.06 -3.75
N ALA A 10 -6.16 11.32 -3.39
CA ALA A 10 -5.10 12.32 -3.41
C ALA A 10 -4.17 12.20 -2.20
N ALA A 11 -2.98 12.80 -2.30
CA ALA A 11 -2.09 12.96 -1.16
C ALA A 11 -2.77 13.79 -0.06
N GLY A 12 -2.80 13.26 1.17
CA GLY A 12 -3.46 13.95 2.28
C GLY A 12 -4.98 13.96 2.25
N ALA A 13 -5.63 13.14 1.43
CA ALA A 13 -7.09 13.04 1.33
C ALA A 13 -7.78 12.29 2.49
N GLY A 14 -7.04 11.92 3.53
CA GLY A 14 -7.62 11.22 4.68
C GLY A 14 -7.96 9.75 4.43
N LYS A 15 -7.25 9.06 3.53
CA LYS A 15 -7.46 7.62 3.23
C LYS A 15 -7.66 6.76 4.46
N THR A 16 -6.73 6.86 5.42
CA THR A 16 -6.74 6.04 6.63
C THR A 16 -7.96 6.37 7.51
N THR A 17 -8.32 7.64 7.62
CA THR A 17 -9.55 8.09 8.32
C THR A 17 -10.79 7.51 7.65
N PHE A 18 -10.88 7.62 6.34
CA PHE A 18 -11.98 7.07 5.56
C PHE A 18 -12.14 5.56 5.79
N LEU A 19 -11.04 4.79 5.75
CA LEU A 19 -11.08 3.34 6.01
C LEU A 19 -11.49 3.00 7.43
N VAL A 20 -11.04 3.78 8.42
CA VAL A 20 -11.45 3.60 9.84
C VAL A 20 -12.95 3.85 10.00
N HIS A 21 -13.47 4.99 9.48
CA HIS A 21 -14.91 5.27 9.52
C HIS A 21 -15.72 4.16 8.84
N HIS A 22 -15.31 3.76 7.65
CA HIS A 22 -15.98 2.70 6.91
C HIS A 22 -15.98 1.37 7.67
N ALA A 23 -14.86 1.02 8.31
CA ALA A 23 -14.77 -0.17 9.16
C ALA A 23 -15.67 -0.08 10.40
N CYS A 24 -15.78 1.11 11.01
CA CYS A 24 -16.69 1.34 12.14
C CYS A 24 -18.15 1.13 11.74
N ASP A 25 -18.56 1.62 10.58
CA ASP A 25 -19.92 1.44 10.09
C ASP A 25 -20.23 -0.03 9.78
N LEU A 26 -19.31 -0.73 9.09
CA LEU A 26 -19.43 -2.16 8.83
C LEU A 26 -19.47 -2.99 10.13
N ALA A 27 -18.73 -2.58 11.16
CA ALA A 27 -18.68 -3.30 12.43
C ALA A 27 -19.99 -3.22 13.23
N LYS A 28 -20.83 -2.21 12.96
CA LYS A 28 -22.16 -2.10 13.57
C LYS A 28 -23.16 -3.07 12.94
N ASP A 29 -22.99 -3.37 11.64
CA ASP A 29 -23.95 -4.16 10.86
C ASP A 29 -23.75 -5.67 11.00
N ASP A 30 -22.51 -6.17 11.13
CA ASP A 30 -22.18 -7.59 11.26
C ASP A 30 -21.11 -7.84 12.34
N ASN A 31 -21.56 -8.23 13.54
CA ASN A 31 -20.66 -8.56 14.64
C ASN A 31 -20.17 -10.04 14.62
N GLN A 32 -20.66 -10.88 13.72
CA GLN A 32 -20.33 -12.30 13.69
C GLN A 32 -19.03 -12.60 12.96
N LYS A 33 -18.70 -11.82 11.92
CA LYS A 33 -17.50 -11.98 11.12
C LYS A 33 -16.50 -10.87 11.37
N SER A 34 -15.24 -11.18 11.10
CA SER A 34 -14.18 -10.18 11.23
C SER A 34 -14.14 -9.25 10.01
N ILE A 35 -13.68 -8.02 10.25
CA ILE A 35 -13.30 -7.05 9.23
C ILE A 35 -11.78 -6.97 9.25
N ALA A 36 -11.12 -7.27 8.13
CA ALA A 36 -9.68 -7.10 8.03
C ALA A 36 -9.34 -5.72 7.50
N ILE A 37 -8.45 -5.00 8.18
CA ILE A 37 -7.81 -3.79 7.64
C ILE A 37 -6.35 -4.13 7.39
N ILE A 38 -5.96 -4.12 6.12
CA ILE A 38 -4.66 -4.57 5.67
C ILE A 38 -3.87 -3.38 5.17
N THR A 39 -2.65 -3.22 5.68
CA THR A 39 -1.70 -2.22 5.20
C THR A 39 -0.31 -2.82 5.07
N TYR A 40 0.67 -2.08 4.54
CA TYR A 40 1.98 -2.66 4.29
C TYR A 40 2.95 -2.49 5.47
N THR A 41 2.94 -1.33 6.15
CA THR A 41 3.94 -1.02 7.18
C THR A 41 3.39 -1.13 8.60
N ARG A 42 4.26 -1.48 9.56
CA ARG A 42 3.92 -1.46 11.00
C ARG A 42 3.51 -0.05 11.47
N LYS A 43 4.11 0.99 10.90
CA LYS A 43 3.77 2.38 11.19
C LYS A 43 2.31 2.67 10.83
N ASN A 44 1.88 2.26 9.64
CA ASN A 44 0.49 2.44 9.20
C ASN A 44 -0.49 1.62 10.05
N GLN A 45 -0.12 0.38 10.46
CA GLN A 45 -0.94 -0.41 11.37
C GLN A 45 -1.14 0.31 12.72
N GLN A 46 -0.08 0.92 13.26
CA GLN A 46 -0.17 1.69 14.50
C GLN A 46 -1.00 2.96 14.32
N GLU A 47 -0.85 3.65 13.20
CA GLU A 47 -1.67 4.82 12.88
C GLU A 47 -3.16 4.48 12.82
N ILE A 48 -3.53 3.38 12.16
CA ILE A 48 -4.91 2.88 12.11
C ILE A 48 -5.44 2.60 13.52
N LYS A 49 -4.67 1.90 14.36
CA LYS A 49 -5.04 1.64 15.76
C LYS A 49 -5.26 2.92 16.57
N ASN A 50 -4.34 3.87 16.44
CA ASN A 50 -4.43 5.14 17.15
C ASN A 50 -5.67 5.94 16.73
N ARG A 51 -6.08 5.88 15.44
CA ARG A 51 -7.31 6.52 14.97
C ARG A 51 -8.56 5.88 15.57
N PHE A 52 -8.65 4.55 15.63
CA PHE A 52 -9.76 3.88 16.33
C PHE A 52 -9.85 4.33 17.80
N ILE A 53 -8.71 4.38 18.49
CA ILE A 53 -8.66 4.81 19.90
C ILE A 53 -9.09 6.29 20.04
N ALA A 54 -8.64 7.16 19.14
CA ALA A 54 -8.99 8.57 19.14
C ALA A 54 -10.48 8.81 18.86
N GLU A 55 -11.12 8.01 18.01
CA GLU A 55 -12.50 8.18 17.59
C GLU A 55 -13.51 7.45 18.49
N GLN A 56 -13.15 6.28 19.00
CA GLN A 56 -14.07 5.40 19.73
C GLN A 56 -13.59 4.98 21.13
N GLY A 57 -12.36 5.35 21.49
CA GLY A 57 -11.74 4.91 22.75
C GLY A 57 -11.13 3.49 22.71
N PHE A 58 -11.43 2.68 21.70
CA PHE A 58 -10.96 1.30 21.58
C PHE A 58 -10.98 0.83 20.11
N VAL A 59 -10.34 -0.32 19.85
CA VAL A 59 -10.46 -1.04 18.57
C VAL A 59 -11.52 -2.12 18.73
N PRO A 60 -12.59 -2.16 17.93
CA PRO A 60 -13.62 -3.20 18.00
C PRO A 60 -13.03 -4.62 17.87
N SER A 61 -13.54 -5.57 18.64
CA SER A 61 -12.98 -6.94 18.73
C SER A 61 -13.04 -7.72 17.41
N ASN A 62 -14.03 -7.41 16.57
CA ASN A 62 -14.19 -7.99 15.23
C ASN A 62 -13.30 -7.34 14.17
N ILE A 63 -12.53 -6.28 14.49
CA ILE A 63 -11.58 -5.65 13.57
C ILE A 63 -10.20 -6.29 13.71
N LYS A 64 -9.63 -6.74 12.61
CA LYS A 64 -8.30 -7.35 12.50
C LYS A 64 -7.37 -6.45 11.69
N ILE A 65 -6.47 -5.72 12.35
CA ILE A 65 -5.47 -4.87 11.70
C ILE A 65 -4.19 -5.67 11.52
N CYS A 66 -3.74 -5.88 10.28
CA CYS A 66 -2.55 -6.68 9.99
C CYS A 66 -1.78 -6.16 8.77
N GLY A 67 -0.54 -6.64 8.61
CA GLY A 67 0.26 -6.43 7.42
C GLY A 67 -0.16 -7.35 6.28
N TRP A 68 0.15 -6.95 5.03
CA TRP A 68 -0.13 -7.78 3.85
C TRP A 68 0.49 -9.17 3.95
N PHE A 69 1.76 -9.25 4.36
CA PHE A 69 2.45 -10.54 4.52
C PHE A 69 1.86 -11.39 5.64
N ASP A 70 1.46 -10.77 6.76
CA ASP A 70 0.80 -11.47 7.87
C ASP A 70 -0.55 -12.04 7.45
N PHE A 71 -1.31 -11.26 6.67
CA PHE A 71 -2.58 -11.71 6.09
C PHE A 71 -2.37 -12.94 5.20
N LEU A 72 -1.42 -12.88 4.27
CA LEU A 72 -1.10 -13.99 3.37
C LEU A 72 -0.66 -15.24 4.14
N LEU A 73 0.27 -15.09 5.09
CA LEU A 73 0.75 -16.21 5.90
C LEU A 73 -0.36 -16.86 6.71
N THR A 74 -1.15 -16.05 7.42
CA THR A 74 -2.11 -16.53 8.41
C THR A 74 -3.36 -17.11 7.76
N TYR A 75 -3.88 -16.43 6.75
CA TYR A 75 -5.19 -16.77 6.21
C TYR A 75 -5.13 -17.51 4.88
N CYS A 76 -4.07 -17.30 4.07
CA CYS A 76 -3.96 -17.83 2.73
C CYS A 76 -2.99 -19.02 2.61
N ILE A 77 -1.90 -19.04 3.40
CA ILE A 77 -0.83 -20.04 3.25
C ILE A 77 -0.91 -21.12 4.30
N ARG A 78 -0.78 -20.80 5.58
CA ARG A 78 -0.68 -21.79 6.66
C ARG A 78 -1.79 -22.83 6.65
N PRO A 79 -3.07 -22.50 6.37
CA PRO A 79 -4.12 -23.51 6.30
C PRO A 79 -4.01 -24.47 5.11
N PHE A 80 -3.27 -24.13 4.07
CA PHE A 80 -3.27 -24.84 2.77
C PHE A 80 -1.89 -25.25 2.29
N MET A 81 -0.80 -24.81 2.92
CA MET A 81 0.57 -25.05 2.45
C MET A 81 0.91 -26.54 2.32
N GLY A 82 0.37 -27.39 3.18
CA GLY A 82 0.54 -28.85 3.10
C GLY A 82 -0.11 -29.49 1.85
N ALA A 83 -1.01 -28.78 1.15
CA ALA A 83 -1.53 -29.23 -0.13
C ALA A 83 -0.57 -28.91 -1.32
N VAL A 84 0.35 -27.97 -1.11
CA VAL A 84 1.37 -27.58 -2.12
C VAL A 84 2.70 -28.26 -1.84
N ILE A 85 3.14 -28.24 -0.59
CA ILE A 85 4.36 -28.89 -0.10
C ILE A 85 3.97 -29.74 1.11
N GLU A 86 3.92 -31.06 0.92
CA GLU A 86 3.41 -31.99 1.94
C GLU A 86 4.21 -31.92 3.25
N ASP A 87 5.52 -31.75 3.17
CA ASP A 87 6.42 -31.61 4.33
C ASP A 87 6.10 -30.40 5.23
N LEU A 88 5.29 -29.43 4.77
CA LEU A 88 4.86 -28.29 5.54
C LEU A 88 3.54 -28.56 6.31
N ARG A 89 2.94 -29.73 6.13
CA ARG A 89 1.74 -30.11 6.85
C ARG A 89 2.01 -30.09 8.36
N CYS A 90 1.19 -29.38 9.11
CA CYS A 90 1.31 -29.20 10.57
C CYS A 90 2.60 -28.51 11.05
N LYS A 91 3.38 -27.87 10.15
CA LYS A 91 4.53 -27.07 10.55
C LYS A 91 4.16 -25.61 10.76
N THR A 92 4.94 -24.94 11.61
CA THR A 92 4.91 -23.48 11.70
C THR A 92 5.91 -22.91 10.70
N VAL A 93 5.44 -22.04 9.81
CA VAL A 93 6.31 -21.36 8.85
C VAL A 93 6.43 -19.87 9.17
N GLY A 94 7.64 -19.36 9.00
CA GLY A 94 8.01 -17.95 9.08
C GLY A 94 8.23 -17.31 7.72
N LEU A 95 8.75 -16.09 7.74
CA LEU A 95 9.06 -15.28 6.58
C LEU A 95 10.54 -14.94 6.54
N MET A 96 11.19 -15.18 5.40
CA MET A 96 12.52 -14.67 5.08
C MET A 96 12.35 -13.42 4.21
N LEU A 97 12.68 -12.24 4.78
CA LEU A 97 12.67 -10.98 4.02
C LEU A 97 13.81 -10.96 3.01
N VAL A 98 13.49 -10.66 1.77
CA VAL A 98 14.48 -10.54 0.67
C VAL A 98 14.21 -9.24 -0.08
N ASN A 99 15.28 -8.56 -0.49
CA ASN A 99 15.22 -7.31 -1.25
C ASN A 99 15.21 -7.54 -2.77
N GLU A 100 15.64 -8.73 -3.20
CA GLU A 100 15.74 -9.10 -4.61
C GLU A 100 14.95 -10.39 -4.90
N ASN A 101 14.84 -10.74 -6.18
CA ASN A 101 14.21 -12.00 -6.59
C ASN A 101 14.95 -13.20 -6.01
N SER A 102 14.33 -13.88 -5.05
CA SER A 102 14.86 -15.14 -4.51
C SER A 102 14.88 -16.23 -5.56
N GLY A 103 15.77 -17.20 -5.38
CA GLY A 103 15.89 -18.31 -6.33
C GLY A 103 16.37 -17.89 -7.72
N THR A 104 17.05 -16.73 -7.84
CA THR A 104 17.69 -16.29 -9.07
C THR A 104 19.12 -15.84 -8.82
N ILE A 105 19.99 -16.06 -9.80
CA ILE A 105 21.35 -15.51 -9.84
C ILE A 105 21.51 -14.63 -11.07
N LYS A 106 22.23 -13.52 -10.94
CA LYS A 106 22.56 -12.63 -12.05
C LYS A 106 23.93 -13.03 -12.62
N LYS A 107 23.97 -13.40 -13.92
CA LYS A 107 25.21 -13.68 -14.67
C LYS A 107 25.18 -12.87 -15.95
N ASN A 108 26.25 -12.11 -16.24
CA ASN A 108 26.37 -11.29 -17.46
C ASN A 108 25.11 -10.43 -17.75
N GLY A 109 24.56 -9.76 -16.73
CA GLY A 109 23.37 -8.91 -16.87
C GLY A 109 22.03 -9.65 -16.97
N ARG A 110 22.04 -10.99 -17.04
CA ARG A 110 20.82 -11.82 -17.15
C ARG A 110 20.51 -12.55 -15.85
N TYR A 111 19.23 -12.72 -15.54
CA TYR A 111 18.76 -13.48 -14.37
C TYR A 111 18.45 -14.92 -14.78
N PHE A 112 19.01 -15.88 -14.05
CA PHE A 112 18.80 -17.32 -14.21
C PHE A 112 18.15 -17.88 -12.94
N LYS A 113 17.17 -18.76 -13.10
CA LYS A 113 16.56 -19.48 -11.97
C LYS A 113 17.57 -20.47 -11.38
N THR A 114 17.64 -20.54 -10.06
CA THR A 114 18.48 -21.50 -9.33
C THR A 114 17.77 -22.83 -9.07
N TYR A 115 16.49 -22.94 -9.42
CA TYR A 115 15.64 -24.12 -9.24
C TYR A 115 15.11 -24.60 -10.60
N LYS A 116 14.94 -25.92 -10.72
CA LYS A 116 14.35 -26.56 -11.89
C LYS A 116 12.82 -26.62 -11.76
N VAL A 117 12.15 -26.86 -12.88
CA VAL A 117 10.70 -27.17 -12.90
C VAL A 117 10.47 -28.40 -12.03
N GLY A 118 9.55 -28.32 -11.05
CA GLY A 118 9.29 -29.38 -10.08
C GLY A 118 10.00 -29.23 -8.73
N GLU A 119 11.04 -28.41 -8.61
CA GLU A 119 11.70 -28.15 -7.32
C GLU A 119 10.96 -27.10 -6.49
N ILE A 120 9.69 -27.37 -6.15
CA ILE A 120 8.77 -26.44 -5.48
C ILE A 120 9.35 -25.92 -4.15
N LYS A 121 10.02 -26.79 -3.37
CA LYS A 121 10.65 -26.38 -2.11
C LYS A 121 11.70 -25.31 -2.33
N LYS A 122 12.63 -25.52 -3.26
CA LYS A 122 13.70 -24.55 -3.58
C LYS A 122 13.16 -23.24 -4.15
N LYS A 123 12.00 -23.27 -4.79
CA LYS A 123 11.34 -22.08 -5.32
C LYS A 123 10.79 -21.19 -4.22
N TYR A 124 10.16 -21.75 -3.19
CA TYR A 124 9.39 -21.01 -2.21
C TYR A 124 10.06 -20.89 -0.85
N LEU A 125 10.92 -21.84 -0.48
CA LEU A 125 11.52 -21.93 0.85
C LEU A 125 12.98 -21.49 0.86
N ALA A 126 13.32 -20.65 1.81
CA ALA A 126 14.70 -20.26 2.11
C ALA A 126 15.43 -21.37 2.88
N ASP A 127 14.69 -22.04 3.76
CA ASP A 127 15.12 -23.18 4.58
C ASP A 127 13.93 -24.12 4.85
N SER A 128 13.98 -24.94 5.90
CA SER A 128 12.91 -25.88 6.23
C SER A 128 11.60 -25.22 6.65
N ASN A 129 11.62 -23.95 7.11
CA ASN A 129 10.49 -23.29 7.79
C ASN A 129 10.23 -21.83 7.33
N HIS A 130 11.06 -21.24 6.48
CA HIS A 130 10.88 -19.85 6.06
C HIS A 130 10.57 -19.75 4.57
N ILE A 131 9.52 -18.99 4.26
CA ILE A 131 9.10 -18.69 2.90
C ILE A 131 9.76 -17.35 2.51
N TYR A 132 10.29 -17.26 1.29
CA TYR A 132 10.78 -16.00 0.74
C TYR A 132 9.66 -14.97 0.59
N SER A 133 9.87 -13.73 1.06
CA SER A 133 8.85 -12.67 1.01
C SER A 133 8.40 -12.32 -0.41
N ASP A 134 9.31 -12.36 -1.39
CA ASP A 134 8.99 -12.13 -2.81
C ASP A 134 8.18 -13.25 -3.46
N LYS A 135 8.10 -14.44 -2.83
CA LYS A 135 7.32 -15.59 -3.31
C LYS A 135 6.00 -15.77 -2.56
N LEU A 136 5.74 -14.96 -1.54
CA LEU A 136 4.63 -15.20 -0.65
C LEU A 136 3.26 -15.17 -1.37
N SER A 137 3.00 -14.16 -2.18
CA SER A 137 1.75 -14.05 -2.93
C SER A 137 1.61 -15.11 -4.03
N GLU A 138 2.73 -15.50 -4.65
CA GLU A 138 2.72 -16.61 -5.61
C GLU A 138 2.38 -17.93 -4.90
N PHE A 139 2.96 -18.18 -3.72
CA PHE A 139 2.69 -19.38 -2.94
C PHE A 139 1.24 -19.40 -2.40
N ALA A 140 0.72 -18.26 -1.96
CA ALA A 140 -0.69 -18.13 -1.59
C ALA A 140 -1.63 -18.46 -2.78
N TYR A 141 -1.26 -18.04 -3.98
CA TYR A 141 -2.01 -18.35 -5.19
C TYR A 141 -1.94 -19.85 -5.53
N GLU A 142 -0.81 -20.52 -5.33
CA GLU A 142 -0.70 -21.98 -5.45
C GLU A 142 -1.59 -22.70 -4.42
N CYS A 143 -1.62 -22.24 -3.18
CA CYS A 143 -2.52 -22.75 -2.16
C CYS A 143 -4.00 -22.65 -2.60
N TYR A 144 -4.38 -21.50 -3.16
CA TYR A 144 -5.71 -21.29 -3.73
C TYR A 144 -5.99 -22.28 -4.87
N THR A 145 -5.09 -22.43 -5.82
CA THR A 145 -5.31 -23.33 -6.99
C THR A 145 -5.44 -24.79 -6.58
N LYS A 146 -4.70 -25.22 -5.55
CA LYS A 146 -4.77 -26.61 -5.03
C LYS A 146 -6.03 -26.90 -4.22
N ARG A 147 -6.65 -25.90 -3.61
CA ARG A 147 -7.81 -26.06 -2.70
C ARG A 147 -8.82 -24.92 -2.88
N THR A 148 -9.19 -24.64 -4.12
CA THR A 148 -10.02 -23.48 -4.50
C THR A 148 -11.25 -23.28 -3.62
N ASP A 149 -12.13 -24.29 -3.53
CA ASP A 149 -13.39 -24.14 -2.78
C ASP A 149 -13.16 -23.96 -1.28
N LEU A 150 -12.25 -24.73 -0.69
CA LEU A 150 -11.92 -24.61 0.74
C LEU A 150 -11.27 -23.26 1.06
N PHE A 151 -10.43 -22.77 0.17
CA PHE A 151 -9.77 -21.47 0.31
C PHE A 151 -10.79 -20.33 0.30
N LEU A 152 -11.68 -20.30 -0.68
CA LEU A 152 -12.71 -19.27 -0.80
C LEU A 152 -13.70 -19.33 0.38
N ARG A 153 -14.24 -20.53 0.72
CA ARG A 153 -15.16 -20.71 1.85
C ARG A 153 -14.53 -20.32 3.19
N ARG A 154 -13.25 -20.63 3.39
CA ARG A 154 -12.57 -20.24 4.64
C ARG A 154 -12.53 -18.72 4.80
N LEU A 155 -12.12 -17.98 3.78
CA LEU A 155 -12.08 -16.52 3.84
C LEU A 155 -13.48 -15.92 3.99
N GLU A 156 -14.47 -16.45 3.27
CA GLU A 156 -15.88 -16.05 3.37
C GLU A 156 -16.46 -16.25 4.77
N ASN A 157 -16.04 -17.32 5.47
CA ASN A 157 -16.52 -17.60 6.83
C ASN A 157 -15.83 -16.73 7.89
N ILE A 158 -14.59 -16.32 7.65
CA ILE A 158 -13.82 -15.51 8.62
C ILE A 158 -14.18 -14.03 8.48
N PHE A 159 -14.27 -13.52 7.24
CA PHE A 159 -14.37 -12.11 6.96
C PHE A 159 -15.71 -11.74 6.29
N SER A 160 -16.32 -10.67 6.79
CA SER A 160 -17.38 -9.95 6.08
C SER A 160 -16.79 -8.94 5.10
N SER A 161 -15.68 -8.33 5.48
CA SER A 161 -15.05 -7.27 4.68
C SER A 161 -13.53 -7.31 4.78
N ILE A 162 -12.86 -6.95 3.69
CA ILE A 162 -11.42 -6.72 3.62
C ILE A 162 -11.17 -5.32 3.08
N LEU A 163 -10.56 -4.48 3.90
CA LEU A 163 -10.19 -3.12 3.59
C LEU A 163 -8.67 -3.07 3.39
N ILE A 164 -8.20 -2.55 2.24
CA ILE A 164 -6.77 -2.52 1.90
C ILE A 164 -6.32 -1.08 1.75
N ASP A 165 -5.42 -0.64 2.62
CA ASP A 165 -4.76 0.66 2.55
C ASP A 165 -3.46 0.59 1.74
N GLU A 166 -3.07 1.71 1.13
CA GLU A 166 -1.85 1.86 0.32
C GLU A 166 -1.73 0.81 -0.81
N VAL A 167 -2.85 0.54 -1.49
CA VAL A 167 -2.94 -0.51 -2.51
C VAL A 167 -1.96 -0.33 -3.68
N GLN A 168 -1.43 0.89 -3.91
CA GLN A 168 -0.41 1.16 -4.93
C GLN A 168 0.93 0.47 -4.65
N ASP A 169 1.19 0.06 -3.41
CA ASP A 169 2.41 -0.68 -3.05
C ASP A 169 2.34 -2.15 -3.46
N LEU A 170 1.14 -2.67 -3.70
CA LEU A 170 0.93 -4.03 -4.19
C LEU A 170 1.38 -4.18 -5.64
N SER A 171 1.86 -5.36 -6.01
CA SER A 171 2.40 -5.62 -7.35
C SER A 171 2.47 -7.10 -7.68
N ALA A 172 2.70 -7.41 -8.96
CA ALA A 172 2.94 -8.78 -9.43
C ALA A 172 1.84 -9.77 -9.00
N TRP A 173 2.21 -10.82 -8.24
CA TRP A 173 1.28 -11.84 -7.77
C TRP A 173 0.26 -11.34 -6.74
N ASP A 174 0.49 -10.18 -6.09
CA ASP A 174 -0.50 -9.57 -5.20
C ASP A 174 -1.80 -9.28 -5.95
N TYR A 175 -1.69 -8.81 -7.20
CA TYR A 175 -2.87 -8.58 -8.05
C TYR A 175 -3.67 -9.86 -8.34
N SER A 176 -3.00 -11.00 -8.43
CA SER A 176 -3.68 -12.29 -8.55
C SER A 176 -4.46 -12.64 -7.28
N ILE A 177 -3.90 -12.36 -6.10
CA ILE A 177 -4.61 -12.54 -4.81
C ILE A 177 -5.80 -11.60 -4.72
N ILE A 178 -5.64 -10.31 -5.07
CA ILE A 178 -6.78 -9.37 -5.14
C ILE A 178 -7.90 -9.95 -6.01
N SER A 179 -7.57 -10.48 -7.19
CA SER A 179 -8.57 -11.11 -8.06
C SER A 179 -9.23 -12.34 -7.43
N VAL A 180 -8.53 -13.08 -6.56
CA VAL A 180 -9.10 -14.20 -5.81
C VAL A 180 -10.08 -13.71 -4.75
N LEU A 181 -9.70 -12.67 -3.97
CA LEU A 181 -10.57 -12.08 -2.96
C LEU A 181 -11.88 -11.56 -3.56
N LEU A 182 -11.79 -10.89 -4.71
CA LEU A 182 -12.95 -10.36 -5.44
C LEU A 182 -13.91 -11.44 -5.99
N LYS A 183 -13.51 -12.73 -6.03
CA LYS A 183 -14.39 -13.84 -6.41
C LYS A 183 -15.30 -14.33 -5.28
N ILE A 184 -15.02 -13.94 -4.04
CA ILE A 184 -15.78 -14.40 -2.86
C ILE A 184 -17.06 -13.58 -2.79
N LYS A 185 -18.21 -14.25 -3.02
CA LYS A 185 -19.50 -13.58 -3.22
C LYS A 185 -20.01 -12.75 -2.02
N LYS A 186 -19.75 -13.22 -0.81
CA LYS A 186 -20.21 -12.58 0.43
C LYS A 186 -19.10 -11.81 1.14
N LEU A 187 -18.05 -11.44 0.42
CA LEU A 187 -16.94 -10.65 0.93
C LEU A 187 -16.92 -9.30 0.25
N HIS A 188 -16.94 -8.22 1.04
CA HIS A 188 -16.79 -6.87 0.55
C HIS A 188 -15.29 -6.50 0.53
N VAL A 189 -14.79 -6.06 -0.61
CA VAL A 189 -13.39 -5.66 -0.77
C VAL A 189 -13.34 -4.18 -1.12
N VAL A 190 -12.79 -3.39 -0.20
CA VAL A 190 -12.57 -1.95 -0.38
C VAL A 190 -11.07 -1.68 -0.38
N MET A 191 -10.61 -0.96 -1.38
CA MET A 191 -9.21 -0.62 -1.56
C MET A 191 -9.04 0.88 -1.65
N CYS A 192 -8.00 1.40 -0.97
CA CYS A 192 -7.63 2.81 -1.07
C CYS A 192 -6.15 2.93 -1.43
N GLY A 193 -5.81 3.94 -2.23
CA GLY A 193 -4.42 4.24 -2.53
C GLY A 193 -4.23 5.50 -3.35
N ASP A 194 -3.06 6.11 -3.23
CA ASP A 194 -2.62 7.18 -4.12
C ASP A 194 -1.67 6.60 -5.17
N LEU A 195 -2.18 6.34 -6.36
CA LEU A 195 -1.41 5.70 -7.45
C LEU A 195 -0.23 6.56 -7.94
N ARG A 196 -0.22 7.86 -7.58
CA ARG A 196 0.88 8.80 -7.85
C ARG A 196 2.07 8.60 -6.91
N GLN A 197 1.85 8.01 -5.72
CA GLN A 197 2.86 7.84 -4.67
C GLN A 197 3.43 6.42 -4.58
N LYS A 198 3.63 5.77 -5.71
CA LYS A 198 4.28 4.47 -5.71
C LYS A 198 5.78 4.59 -5.48
N THR A 199 6.23 4.34 -4.26
CA THR A 199 7.65 4.36 -3.88
C THR A 199 8.24 2.96 -3.73
N TYR A 200 7.44 1.99 -3.32
CA TYR A 200 7.85 0.61 -3.06
C TYR A 200 7.10 -0.38 -3.94
N SER A 201 7.58 -1.60 -3.96
CA SER A 201 6.91 -2.73 -4.61
C SER A 201 6.99 -3.92 -3.66
N THR A 202 5.84 -4.44 -3.24
CA THR A 202 5.74 -5.62 -2.37
C THR A 202 6.32 -6.87 -2.99
N ASN A 203 6.33 -6.93 -4.31
CA ASN A 203 6.77 -8.11 -5.05
C ASN A 203 7.60 -7.68 -6.28
N PRO A 204 8.89 -8.07 -6.38
CA PRO A 204 9.75 -7.77 -7.52
C PRO A 204 9.45 -8.63 -8.77
N GLY A 205 8.49 -9.54 -8.70
CA GLY A 205 8.13 -10.45 -9.80
C GLY A 205 7.64 -9.73 -11.06
N SER A 206 7.79 -10.37 -12.20
CA SER A 206 7.37 -9.86 -13.51
C SER A 206 5.89 -10.10 -13.82
N LYS A 207 5.18 -10.89 -13.02
CA LYS A 207 3.74 -11.15 -13.21
C LYS A 207 2.97 -9.84 -13.25
N TRP A 208 2.11 -9.68 -14.24
CA TRP A 208 1.35 -8.44 -14.45
C TRP A 208 2.21 -7.16 -14.59
N GLY A 209 3.48 -7.29 -15.00
CA GLY A 209 4.45 -6.19 -15.06
C GLY A 209 3.98 -4.97 -15.84
N LYS A 210 3.15 -5.14 -16.88
CA LYS A 210 2.54 -4.04 -17.64
C LYS A 210 1.58 -3.15 -16.81
N TYR A 211 1.08 -3.65 -15.68
CA TYR A 211 0.21 -2.91 -14.76
C TYR A 211 0.94 -2.44 -13.51
N LYS A 212 2.26 -2.53 -13.47
CA LYS A 212 3.04 -2.15 -12.29
C LYS A 212 2.72 -0.73 -11.82
N GLY A 213 2.09 -0.59 -10.64
CA GLY A 213 1.65 0.68 -10.07
C GLY A 213 0.30 1.18 -10.57
N ARG A 214 -0.34 0.47 -11.50
CA ARG A 214 -1.63 0.80 -12.09
C ARG A 214 -2.63 -0.32 -11.83
N ILE A 215 -2.94 -0.53 -10.56
CA ILE A 215 -3.96 -1.52 -10.17
C ILE A 215 -5.33 -1.18 -10.78
N ASP A 216 -5.64 0.10 -10.96
CA ASP A 216 -6.85 0.56 -11.62
C ASP A 216 -7.00 -0.01 -13.04
N GLU A 217 -5.92 0.04 -13.82
CA GLU A 217 -5.90 -0.55 -15.18
C GLU A 217 -5.98 -2.08 -15.14
N TYR A 218 -5.30 -2.72 -14.16
CA TYR A 218 -5.43 -4.16 -13.97
C TYR A 218 -6.88 -4.56 -13.68
N LEU A 219 -7.55 -3.86 -12.79
CA LEU A 219 -8.94 -4.14 -12.44
C LEU A 219 -9.88 -3.91 -13.64
N LYS A 220 -9.70 -2.82 -14.37
CA LYS A 220 -10.48 -2.54 -15.59
C LYS A 220 -10.27 -3.60 -16.67
N ASN A 221 -9.01 -3.90 -16.99
CA ASN A 221 -8.66 -4.67 -18.19
C ASN A 221 -8.62 -6.19 -17.95
N VAL A 222 -8.47 -6.64 -16.71
CA VAL A 222 -8.35 -8.08 -16.38
C VAL A 222 -9.54 -8.56 -15.57
N VAL A 223 -9.95 -7.86 -14.52
CA VAL A 223 -11.01 -8.29 -13.61
C VAL A 223 -12.38 -7.99 -14.21
N ASN A 224 -12.69 -6.72 -14.47
CA ASN A 224 -14.00 -6.29 -14.98
C ASN A 224 -14.29 -6.82 -16.38
N ARG A 225 -13.26 -7.01 -17.22
CA ARG A 225 -13.44 -7.55 -18.59
C ARG A 225 -14.09 -8.92 -18.61
N LYS A 226 -13.92 -9.73 -17.55
CA LYS A 226 -14.52 -11.07 -17.44
C LYS A 226 -16.01 -11.04 -17.09
N ARG A 227 -16.59 -9.87 -16.85
CA ARG A 227 -18.01 -9.62 -16.49
C ARG A 227 -18.58 -10.44 -15.31
N GLN A 228 -17.79 -11.33 -14.72
CA GLN A 228 -18.19 -12.15 -13.58
C GLN A 228 -17.96 -11.45 -12.23
N ILE A 229 -17.06 -10.46 -12.24
CA ILE A 229 -16.67 -9.70 -11.06
C ILE A 229 -16.68 -8.23 -11.48
N LEU A 230 -17.50 -7.43 -10.81
CA LEU A 230 -17.53 -5.99 -11.02
C LEU A 230 -16.92 -5.31 -9.80
N ILE A 231 -15.98 -4.40 -10.04
CA ILE A 231 -15.45 -3.51 -9.04
C ILE A 231 -15.61 -2.07 -9.53
N GLY A 232 -16.18 -1.24 -8.68
CA GLY A 232 -16.28 0.21 -8.92
C GLY A 232 -14.92 0.88 -8.71
N ILE A 233 -14.58 1.86 -9.56
CA ILE A 233 -13.39 2.69 -9.39
C ILE A 233 -13.87 4.12 -9.19
N ASP A 234 -13.55 4.66 -8.02
CA ASP A 234 -13.90 6.02 -7.59
C ASP A 234 -12.62 6.85 -7.50
N ASN A 235 -12.57 7.92 -8.26
CA ASN A 235 -11.46 8.87 -8.29
C ASN A 235 -11.89 10.29 -7.89
N THR A 236 -13.06 10.43 -7.28
CA THR A 236 -13.66 11.71 -6.89
C THR A 236 -13.81 11.87 -5.39
N THR A 237 -14.24 10.83 -4.67
CA THR A 237 -14.54 10.89 -3.23
C THR A 237 -13.35 11.32 -2.39
N LEU A 238 -12.15 10.83 -2.69
CA LEU A 238 -10.92 11.10 -1.94
C LEU A 238 -9.94 11.99 -2.73
N ASN A 239 -10.45 12.99 -3.46
CA ASN A 239 -9.64 13.89 -4.28
C ASN A 239 -9.27 15.22 -3.58
N TYR A 240 -9.74 15.46 -2.36
CA TYR A 240 -9.48 16.69 -1.60
C TYR A 240 -8.36 16.49 -0.59
N SER A 241 -7.31 17.32 -0.68
CA SER A 241 -6.20 17.27 0.28
C SER A 241 -6.49 18.10 1.52
N HIS A 242 -6.38 17.48 2.70
CA HIS A 242 -6.38 18.16 3.99
C HIS A 242 -4.98 18.66 4.39
N ARG A 243 -3.95 18.40 3.57
CA ARG A 243 -2.56 18.64 3.95
C ARG A 243 -2.01 19.97 3.44
N PHE A 244 -2.39 20.40 2.25
CA PHE A 244 -1.82 21.57 1.57
C PHE A 244 -2.90 22.38 0.83
N GLY A 245 -2.55 23.65 0.54
CA GLY A 245 -3.39 24.58 -0.18
C GLY A 245 -3.32 24.44 -1.70
N LYS A 246 -4.01 25.39 -2.37
CA LYS A 246 -4.17 25.39 -3.83
C LYS A 246 -2.85 25.45 -4.59
N GLU A 247 -1.92 26.27 -4.16
CA GLU A 247 -0.64 26.50 -4.84
C GLU A 247 0.20 25.23 -4.93
N ILE A 248 0.23 24.43 -3.85
CA ILE A 248 0.93 23.13 -3.84
C ILE A 248 0.14 22.09 -4.63
N ALA A 249 -1.19 22.12 -4.57
CA ALA A 249 -2.05 21.21 -5.34
C ALA A 249 -1.87 21.42 -6.85
N ASP A 250 -1.86 22.67 -7.30
CA ASP A 250 -1.66 23.03 -8.72
C ASP A 250 -0.27 22.64 -9.19
N PHE A 251 0.77 22.91 -8.37
CA PHE A 251 2.15 22.51 -8.69
C PHE A 251 2.32 20.99 -8.79
N ALA A 252 1.77 20.23 -7.84
CA ALA A 252 1.80 18.78 -7.87
C ALA A 252 1.06 18.21 -9.08
N SER A 253 -0.09 18.80 -9.44
CA SER A 253 -0.87 18.40 -10.61
C SER A 253 -0.12 18.70 -11.92
N LEU A 254 0.61 19.80 -12.00
CA LEU A 254 1.46 20.13 -13.15
C LEU A 254 2.56 19.08 -13.39
N ILE A 255 3.18 18.58 -12.31
CA ILE A 255 4.24 17.56 -12.40
C ILE A 255 3.67 16.21 -12.82
N ILE A 256 2.50 15.84 -12.31
CA ILE A 256 1.89 14.52 -12.54
C ILE A 256 1.23 14.44 -13.94
N GLY A 257 0.79 15.58 -14.48
CA GLY A 257 0.08 15.63 -15.75
C GLY A 257 -1.38 15.14 -15.64
N ASP A 258 -1.97 14.77 -16.79
CA ASP A 258 -3.40 14.46 -16.93
C ASP A 258 -3.77 13.00 -16.63
N ASP A 259 -2.82 12.16 -16.21
CA ASP A 259 -3.05 10.73 -15.93
C ASP A 259 -4.02 10.50 -14.76
N PHE A 260 -4.16 11.50 -13.88
CA PHE A 260 -5.04 11.46 -12.70
C PHE A 260 -5.81 12.77 -12.55
N PRO A 261 -6.99 12.73 -11.89
CA PRO A 261 -7.73 13.95 -11.55
C PRO A 261 -6.86 14.91 -10.75
N LYS A 262 -7.00 16.20 -11.01
CA LYS A 262 -6.33 17.24 -10.22
C LYS A 262 -6.71 17.11 -8.76
N THR A 263 -5.71 17.21 -7.88
CA THR A 263 -5.95 17.28 -6.45
C THR A 263 -6.46 18.66 -6.08
N GLU A 264 -7.57 18.71 -5.34
CA GLU A 264 -8.13 19.96 -4.84
C GLU A 264 -7.80 20.16 -3.35
N PRO A 265 -7.61 21.39 -2.86
CA PRO A 265 -7.48 21.64 -1.44
C PRO A 265 -8.84 21.44 -0.74
N CYS A 266 -8.82 20.87 0.45
CA CYS A 266 -10.02 20.74 1.28
C CYS A 266 -10.54 22.11 1.72
N GLN A 267 -11.85 22.32 1.59
CA GLN A 267 -12.55 23.56 1.94
C GLN A 267 -13.23 23.52 3.32
N CYS A 268 -12.89 22.53 4.18
CA CYS A 268 -13.44 22.51 5.53
C CYS A 268 -12.87 23.67 6.39
N LYS A 269 -13.64 24.10 7.38
CA LYS A 269 -13.29 25.24 8.26
C LYS A 269 -11.90 25.09 8.90
N GLU A 270 -11.53 23.89 9.32
CA GLU A 270 -10.24 23.62 9.95
C GLU A 270 -9.07 23.77 8.96
N CYS A 271 -9.23 23.27 7.73
CA CYS A 271 -8.20 23.39 6.69
C CYS A 271 -8.03 24.85 6.25
N ILE A 272 -9.12 25.59 6.09
CA ILE A 272 -9.09 27.03 5.76
C ILE A 272 -8.37 27.79 6.88
N LYS A 273 -8.78 27.63 8.15
CA LYS A 273 -8.16 28.29 9.30
C LYS A 273 -6.66 28.02 9.40
N ARG A 274 -6.26 26.74 9.18
CA ARG A 274 -4.84 26.37 9.19
C ARG A 274 -4.08 27.06 8.06
N GLN A 275 -4.64 27.14 6.86
CA GLN A 275 -4.00 27.82 5.73
C GLN A 275 -3.93 29.34 5.92
N GLU A 276 -4.92 29.96 6.52
CA GLU A 276 -4.92 31.40 6.86
C GLU A 276 -3.90 31.73 7.93
N GLY A 277 -3.73 30.84 8.94
CA GLY A 277 -2.76 31.00 10.02
C GLY A 277 -1.31 30.76 9.61
N PHE A 278 -1.03 30.34 8.37
CA PHE A 278 0.32 30.07 7.90
C PHE A 278 1.05 31.38 7.60
N GLN A 279 2.10 31.68 8.36
CA GLN A 279 2.83 32.96 8.33
C GLN A 279 3.85 33.07 7.19
N TYR A 280 4.17 31.96 6.52
CA TYR A 280 5.19 31.92 5.48
C TYR A 280 4.58 32.04 4.08
N GLN A 281 5.43 32.33 3.11
CA GLN A 281 5.04 32.37 1.71
C GLN A 281 4.54 30.99 1.25
N LYS A 282 3.33 30.96 0.67
CA LYS A 282 2.68 29.73 0.19
C LYS A 282 3.10 29.43 -1.25
N GLY A 283 3.31 28.15 -1.56
CA GLY A 283 3.59 27.70 -2.92
C GLY A 283 4.88 26.91 -3.07
N ALA A 284 5.26 26.66 -4.32
CA ALA A 284 6.50 26.00 -4.71
C ALA A 284 7.45 27.03 -5.33
N PHE A 285 8.70 27.07 -4.84
CA PHE A 285 9.69 28.07 -5.22
C PHE A 285 11.00 27.43 -5.61
N LEU A 286 11.75 28.07 -6.49
CA LEU A 286 13.14 27.73 -6.80
C LEU A 286 14.08 28.54 -5.92
N LEU A 287 14.87 27.84 -5.12
CA LEU A 287 15.87 28.45 -4.25
C LEU A 287 17.24 28.40 -4.92
N LYS A 288 17.95 29.53 -4.96
CA LYS A 288 19.34 29.57 -5.45
C LYS A 288 20.25 28.83 -4.47
N ARG A 289 21.22 28.08 -4.97
CA ARG A 289 22.14 27.29 -4.12
C ARG A 289 22.87 28.13 -3.06
N LYS A 290 23.24 29.36 -3.40
CA LYS A 290 23.91 30.28 -2.47
C LYS A 290 23.05 30.69 -1.26
N ASP A 291 21.71 30.64 -1.41
CA ASP A 291 20.76 31.09 -0.38
C ASP A 291 20.23 29.92 0.47
N THR A 292 20.68 28.69 0.17
CA THR A 292 20.21 27.47 0.84
C THR A 292 20.48 27.47 2.34
N SER A 293 21.68 27.83 2.77
CA SER A 293 22.06 27.85 4.20
C SER A 293 21.23 28.86 5.00
N ALA A 294 21.04 30.06 4.45
CA ALA A 294 20.20 31.08 5.07
C ALA A 294 18.73 30.62 5.19
N TYR A 295 18.21 30.01 4.14
CA TYR A 295 16.86 29.47 4.14
C TYR A 295 16.68 28.37 5.21
N ILE A 296 17.62 27.43 5.29
CA ILE A 296 17.58 26.34 6.28
C ILE A 296 17.63 26.90 7.70
N SER A 297 18.55 27.84 7.99
CA SER A 297 18.65 28.46 9.31
C SER A 297 17.38 29.19 9.72
N GLN A 298 16.72 29.88 8.78
CA GLN A 298 15.53 30.67 9.05
C GLN A 298 14.27 29.82 9.20
N TYR A 299 14.07 28.83 8.32
CA TYR A 299 12.79 28.10 8.22
C TYR A 299 12.83 26.67 8.73
N LYS A 300 14.00 26.10 8.99
CA LYS A 300 14.20 24.71 9.44
C LYS A 300 13.34 23.70 8.68
N PRO A 301 13.33 23.70 7.34
CA PRO A 301 12.42 22.89 6.53
C PRO A 301 12.75 21.40 6.66
N LEU A 302 11.77 20.52 6.47
CA LEU A 302 12.06 19.11 6.19
C LEU A 302 12.88 19.02 4.91
N THR A 303 14.14 18.58 5.01
CA THR A 303 15.03 18.51 3.85
C THR A 303 15.05 17.13 3.25
N LEU A 304 14.69 17.04 1.97
CA LEU A 304 14.62 15.80 1.22
C LEU A 304 15.81 15.67 0.26
N VAL A 305 16.51 14.53 0.38
CA VAL A 305 17.69 14.20 -0.41
C VAL A 305 17.61 12.76 -0.92
N TRP A 306 18.38 12.46 -1.97
CA TRP A 306 18.52 11.07 -2.45
C TRP A 306 19.30 10.21 -1.45
N ASP A 307 20.43 10.74 -0.94
CA ASP A 307 21.29 10.05 0.04
C ASP A 307 21.75 11.04 1.13
N LYS A 308 21.41 10.75 2.37
CA LYS A 308 21.79 11.55 3.55
C LYS A 308 23.29 11.68 3.74
N LYS A 309 24.07 10.72 3.25
CA LYS A 309 25.55 10.71 3.42
C LYS A 309 26.27 11.92 2.83
N HIS A 310 25.61 12.63 1.93
CA HIS A 310 26.18 13.80 1.24
C HIS A 310 25.79 15.14 1.86
N MET A 311 25.09 15.16 3.00
CA MET A 311 24.68 16.38 3.70
C MET A 311 25.13 16.32 5.17
N GLU A 312 26.40 16.67 5.40
CA GLU A 312 26.93 16.84 6.75
C GLU A 312 26.67 18.27 7.26
N ASN A 313 26.35 18.41 8.56
CA ASN A 313 26.26 19.67 9.31
C ASN A 313 25.16 20.67 8.89
N VAL A 314 23.93 20.19 8.68
CA VAL A 314 22.78 21.08 8.42
C VAL A 314 21.81 21.01 9.60
N ASP A 315 21.49 22.17 10.20
CA ASP A 315 20.57 22.30 11.35
C ASP A 315 19.09 22.14 10.90
N THR A 316 18.76 20.94 10.37
CA THR A 316 17.40 20.59 9.94
C THR A 316 17.20 19.07 9.90
N VAL A 317 15.95 18.64 9.86
CA VAL A 317 15.59 17.23 9.69
C VAL A 317 15.82 16.81 8.23
N ILE A 318 16.79 15.91 8.01
CA ILE A 318 17.12 15.38 6.69
C ILE A 318 16.52 14.00 6.52
N CYS A 319 15.78 13.78 5.44
CA CYS A 319 15.18 12.51 5.06
C CYS A 319 15.56 12.10 3.64
N ASN A 320 15.73 10.79 3.41
CA ASN A 320 15.74 10.27 2.05
C ASN A 320 14.31 10.35 1.48
N TYR A 321 14.16 10.48 0.16
CA TYR A 321 12.84 10.56 -0.48
C TYR A 321 11.91 9.41 -0.09
N GLY A 322 12.42 8.18 0.00
CA GLY A 322 11.63 7.01 0.38
C GLY A 322 11.12 7.06 1.81
N ASP A 323 11.94 7.57 2.74
CA ASP A 323 11.61 7.65 4.17
C ASP A 323 10.57 8.75 4.47
N ALA A 324 10.47 9.75 3.58
CA ALA A 324 9.54 10.87 3.74
C ALA A 324 8.08 10.51 3.39
N LYS A 325 7.82 9.33 2.85
CA LYS A 325 6.45 8.89 2.53
C LYS A 325 5.57 8.94 3.77
N GLY A 326 4.42 9.63 3.67
CA GLY A 326 3.47 9.79 4.76
C GLY A 326 3.83 10.88 5.79
N MET A 327 4.98 11.55 5.65
CA MET A 327 5.34 12.69 6.51
C MET A 327 4.57 13.96 6.11
N SER A 328 4.46 14.88 7.06
CA SER A 328 3.93 16.23 6.84
C SER A 328 4.87 17.24 7.49
N ALA A 329 5.10 18.37 6.83
CA ALA A 329 5.89 19.48 7.34
C ALA A 329 5.31 20.78 6.81
N ASP A 330 5.50 21.88 7.55
CA ASP A 330 5.04 23.21 7.15
C ASP A 330 5.85 23.74 5.96
N SER A 331 7.14 23.41 5.91
CA SER A 331 8.01 23.70 4.78
C SER A 331 8.88 22.50 4.43
N CYS A 332 9.19 22.35 3.14
CA CYS A 332 10.02 21.26 2.64
C CYS A 332 11.03 21.81 1.63
N LEU A 333 12.28 21.45 1.80
CA LEU A 333 13.35 21.74 0.86
C LEU A 333 13.75 20.46 0.11
N ILE A 334 13.63 20.48 -1.21
CA ILE A 334 13.90 19.31 -2.05
C ILE A 334 15.18 19.56 -2.85
N PHE A 335 16.16 18.67 -2.72
CA PHE A 335 17.36 18.65 -3.55
C PHE A 335 17.15 17.67 -4.72
N PRO A 336 16.76 18.15 -5.91
CA PRO A 336 16.48 17.26 -7.03
C PRO A 336 17.74 16.49 -7.45
N THR A 337 17.54 15.22 -7.82
CA THR A 337 18.61 14.42 -8.43
C THR A 337 18.82 14.85 -9.88
N LYS A 338 20.02 14.62 -10.41
CA LYS A 338 20.20 14.70 -11.86
C LYS A 338 19.32 13.63 -12.55
N PRO A 339 18.71 13.95 -13.69
CA PRO A 339 17.94 13.00 -14.48
C PRO A 339 18.78 11.80 -14.95
#